data_254a7c1d026d72e1b9a1c21ffa55d8ac
#
_entry.id   254a7c1d026d72e1b9a1c21ffa55d8ac
#
_cell.length_a   1.000
_cell.length_b   1.000
_cell.length_c   1.000
_cell.angle_alpha   90.00
_cell.angle_beta   90.00
_cell.angle_gamma   90.00
#
_symmetry.space_group_name_H-M   'P 1'
#
loop_
_entity.id
_entity.type
_entity.pdbx_description
1 polymer ?
#
loop_
_entity_poly.entity_id
_entity_poly.type
_entity_poly.pdbx_seq_one_letter_code
_entity_poly.pdbx_strand_id
1 'polypeptide(L)'
;MNRITLAPTTLPDTPPLEYIQAAVGAGYDGLGLRLHKSPAYPNWVDWLADAALKREVKRVLADSGQEMVESLSYYLLPEMDWEEYRPSLEYAAELGATYALVIGRDPDWSHQRDVFGQFCDVAAEYGLIAAIEAPVGTLSPIAKAFQIIEETGRKNGVVCIDPGAFMRAGDTPAVLTGRDPALLPYTQINDIKRDGGGRLRPGDGDADVDGLLNALPAEIPLSLEWPAPKESSYTADEWAREAIQGTRRFLTDHYAR
;
A
#
# COMPACT_ATOMS: atom_id res chain seq x y z
N MET A 1 -3.49 -1.42 -19.99
CA MET A 1 -2.90 -0.31 -19.19
C MET A 1 -3.13 -0.66 -17.72
N ASN A 2 -2.12 -0.48 -16.88
CA ASN A 2 -2.22 -0.81 -15.45
C ASN A 2 -3.38 -0.06 -14.79
N ARG A 3 -4.09 -0.75 -13.90
CA ARG A 3 -5.05 -0.13 -12.99
C ARG A 3 -4.27 0.69 -11.95
N ILE A 4 -4.74 1.91 -11.66
CA ILE A 4 -4.10 2.79 -10.68
C ILE A 4 -5.07 3.06 -9.55
N THR A 5 -4.67 2.71 -8.32
CA THR A 5 -5.44 2.96 -7.10
C THR A 5 -4.80 4.07 -6.29
N LEU A 6 -5.62 4.83 -5.55
CA LEU A 6 -5.14 5.89 -4.70
C LEU A 6 -4.73 5.32 -3.33
N ALA A 7 -3.44 5.43 -2.99
CA ALA A 7 -2.97 5.08 -1.65
C ALA A 7 -3.20 6.23 -0.67
N PRO A 8 -3.54 5.96 0.61
CA PRO A 8 -3.75 6.99 1.62
C PRO A 8 -2.55 7.90 1.87
N THR A 9 -1.35 7.44 1.57
CA THR A 9 -0.10 8.22 1.65
C THR A 9 -0.08 9.39 0.66
N THR A 10 -0.84 9.34 -0.43
CA THR A 10 -0.93 10.43 -1.42
C THR A 10 -1.72 11.63 -0.88
N LEU A 11 -2.74 11.38 -0.05
CA LEU A 11 -3.58 12.40 0.59
C LEU A 11 -3.68 12.13 2.10
N PRO A 12 -2.56 12.23 2.86
CA PRO A 12 -2.43 11.64 4.19
C PRO A 12 -3.34 12.22 5.26
N ASP A 13 -3.68 13.51 5.14
CA ASP A 13 -4.45 14.26 6.14
C ASP A 13 -5.91 14.52 5.69
N THR A 14 -6.34 13.88 4.60
CA THR A 14 -7.68 14.10 4.02
C THR A 14 -8.70 13.22 4.73
N PRO A 15 -9.85 13.80 5.18
CA PRO A 15 -10.95 13.03 5.77
C PRO A 15 -11.49 11.96 4.81
N PRO A 16 -12.00 10.81 5.31
CA PRO A 16 -12.29 9.65 4.47
C PRO A 16 -13.33 9.91 3.37
N LEU A 17 -14.35 10.71 3.61
CA LEU A 17 -15.36 11.03 2.59
C LEU A 17 -14.78 11.90 1.47
N GLU A 18 -14.02 12.93 1.82
CA GLU A 18 -13.33 13.80 0.87
C GLU A 18 -12.29 13.01 0.07
N TYR A 19 -11.56 12.11 0.74
CA TYR A 19 -10.58 11.21 0.11
C TYR A 19 -11.23 10.32 -0.97
N ILE A 20 -12.38 9.69 -0.67
CA ILE A 20 -13.12 8.87 -1.64
C ILE A 20 -13.61 9.74 -2.81
N GLN A 21 -14.15 10.93 -2.53
CA GLN A 21 -14.60 11.86 -3.57
C GLN A 21 -13.47 12.31 -4.48
N ALA A 22 -12.29 12.60 -3.92
CA ALA A 22 -11.10 12.95 -4.69
C ALA A 22 -10.63 11.79 -5.60
N ALA A 23 -10.65 10.55 -5.11
CA ALA A 23 -10.34 9.36 -5.91
C ALA A 23 -11.30 9.19 -7.10
N VAL A 24 -12.61 9.30 -6.83
CA VAL A 24 -13.67 9.23 -7.86
C VAL A 24 -13.51 10.35 -8.89
N GLY A 25 -13.41 11.61 -8.41
CA GLY A 25 -13.33 12.80 -9.27
C GLY A 25 -12.05 12.85 -10.13
N ALA A 26 -10.97 12.21 -9.69
CA ALA A 26 -9.72 12.09 -10.44
C ALA A 26 -9.70 10.89 -11.40
N GLY A 27 -10.62 9.93 -11.26
CA GLY A 27 -10.74 8.76 -12.12
C GLY A 27 -9.71 7.67 -11.79
N TYR A 28 -9.48 7.41 -10.50
CA TYR A 28 -8.77 6.22 -10.05
C TYR A 28 -9.62 4.97 -10.27
N ASP A 29 -8.97 3.82 -10.39
CA ASP A 29 -9.65 2.52 -10.58
C ASP A 29 -10.05 1.87 -9.25
N GLY A 30 -9.59 2.41 -8.13
CA GLY A 30 -9.86 1.98 -6.78
C GLY A 30 -9.05 2.79 -5.77
N LEU A 31 -9.12 2.41 -4.52
CA LEU A 31 -8.42 3.11 -3.44
C LEU A 31 -8.03 2.18 -2.29
N GLY A 32 -7.10 2.64 -1.45
CA GLY A 32 -6.85 2.09 -0.12
C GLY A 32 -7.38 3.04 0.96
N LEU A 33 -7.60 2.54 2.17
CA LEU A 33 -7.98 3.36 3.33
C LEU A 33 -7.09 3.06 4.53
N ARG A 34 -6.75 4.11 5.27
CA ARG A 34 -6.09 3.97 6.56
C ARG A 34 -7.14 3.70 7.63
N LEU A 35 -7.22 2.45 8.06
CA LEU A 35 -8.20 1.99 9.04
C LEU A 35 -7.59 1.68 10.41
N HIS A 36 -6.27 1.85 10.55
CA HIS A 36 -5.58 1.65 11.81
C HIS A 36 -4.57 2.77 12.05
N LYS A 37 -4.32 3.10 13.32
CA LYS A 37 -3.31 4.09 13.71
C LYS A 37 -1.93 3.70 13.18
N SER A 38 -1.15 4.70 12.80
CA SER A 38 0.20 4.47 12.29
C SER A 38 1.19 5.43 12.95
N PRO A 39 2.34 4.95 13.43
CA PRO A 39 3.40 5.83 13.93
C PRO A 39 3.91 6.86 12.91
N ALA A 40 3.77 6.56 11.62
CA ALA A 40 4.15 7.47 10.55
C ALA A 40 3.16 8.65 10.38
N TYR A 41 1.95 8.53 10.94
CA TYR A 41 0.87 9.52 10.84
C TYR A 41 0.27 9.79 12.23
N PRO A 42 1.00 10.47 13.12
CA PRO A 42 0.60 10.65 14.52
C PRO A 42 -0.66 11.53 14.68
N ASN A 43 -1.01 12.30 13.66
CA ASN A 43 -2.21 13.15 13.65
C ASN A 43 -3.44 12.44 13.08
N TRP A 44 -3.32 11.15 12.69
CA TRP A 44 -4.46 10.40 12.21
C TRP A 44 -5.52 10.28 13.32
N VAL A 45 -6.75 10.63 12.97
CA VAL A 45 -7.90 10.54 13.87
C VAL A 45 -8.56 9.18 13.70
N ASP A 46 -8.82 8.49 14.81
CA ASP A 46 -9.59 7.24 14.81
C ASP A 46 -11.06 7.53 14.52
N TRP A 47 -11.39 7.57 13.24
CA TRP A 47 -12.76 7.76 12.79
C TRP A 47 -13.59 6.47 12.81
N LEU A 48 -12.97 5.31 13.07
CA LEU A 48 -13.70 4.03 13.22
C LEU A 48 -14.56 4.00 14.48
N ALA A 49 -14.28 4.85 15.47
CA ALA A 49 -15.14 5.04 16.63
C ALA A 49 -16.48 5.72 16.29
N ASP A 50 -16.57 6.42 15.15
CA ASP A 50 -17.80 7.09 14.70
C ASP A 50 -18.64 6.14 13.82
N ALA A 51 -19.64 5.51 14.42
CA ALA A 51 -20.54 4.59 13.72
C ALA A 51 -21.38 5.26 12.62
N ALA A 52 -21.64 6.56 12.69
CA ALA A 52 -22.37 7.28 11.64
C ALA A 52 -21.46 7.50 10.43
N LEU A 53 -20.22 7.91 10.66
CA LEU A 53 -19.22 8.09 9.62
C LEU A 53 -18.87 6.77 8.94
N LYS A 54 -18.71 5.67 9.68
CA LYS A 54 -18.51 4.33 9.10
C LYS A 54 -19.63 3.97 8.11
N ARG A 55 -20.88 4.15 8.51
CA ARG A 55 -22.02 3.87 7.61
C ARG A 55 -22.00 4.74 6.35
N GLU A 56 -21.66 6.00 6.51
CA GLU A 56 -21.60 6.94 5.39
C GLU A 56 -20.44 6.61 4.44
N VAL A 57 -19.25 6.31 4.96
CA VAL A 57 -18.10 5.86 4.15
C VAL A 57 -18.46 4.60 3.35
N LYS A 58 -19.07 3.59 4.00
CA LYS A 58 -19.50 2.36 3.33
C LYS A 58 -20.51 2.64 2.21
N ARG A 59 -21.49 3.52 2.47
CA ARG A 59 -22.48 3.94 1.47
C ARG A 59 -21.83 4.66 0.30
N VAL A 60 -21.00 5.68 0.56
CA VAL A 60 -20.37 6.49 -0.49
C VAL A 60 -19.42 5.63 -1.35
N LEU A 61 -18.65 4.73 -0.73
CA LEU A 61 -17.79 3.81 -1.46
C LEU A 61 -18.60 2.87 -2.36
N ALA A 62 -19.68 2.28 -1.84
CA ALA A 62 -20.57 1.40 -2.63
C ALA A 62 -21.24 2.15 -3.80
N ASP A 63 -21.75 3.36 -3.54
CA ASP A 63 -22.41 4.19 -4.55
C ASP A 63 -21.44 4.67 -5.64
N SER A 64 -20.13 4.83 -5.30
CA SER A 64 -19.10 5.29 -6.23
C SER A 64 -18.65 4.23 -7.23
N GLY A 65 -18.86 2.95 -6.92
CA GLY A 65 -18.32 1.82 -7.70
C GLY A 65 -16.80 1.66 -7.61
N GLN A 66 -16.14 2.39 -6.71
CA GLN A 66 -14.70 2.24 -6.48
C GLN A 66 -14.39 0.92 -5.78
N GLU A 67 -13.31 0.28 -6.22
CA GLU A 67 -12.79 -0.90 -5.54
C GLU A 67 -12.00 -0.50 -4.29
N MET A 68 -12.31 -1.12 -3.15
CA MET A 68 -11.45 -1.06 -1.97
C MET A 68 -10.35 -2.10 -2.12
N VAL A 69 -9.11 -1.66 -2.35
CA VAL A 69 -8.01 -2.59 -2.64
C VAL A 69 -7.30 -3.01 -1.38
N GLU A 70 -6.91 -2.03 -0.54
CA GLU A 70 -6.08 -2.29 0.62
C GLU A 70 -6.48 -1.49 1.84
N SER A 71 -6.34 -2.12 3.01
CA SER A 71 -6.38 -1.47 4.32
C SER A 71 -4.96 -1.35 4.85
N LEU A 72 -4.57 -0.17 5.34
CA LEU A 72 -3.22 0.06 5.85
C LEU A 72 -3.19 0.99 7.07
N SER A 73 -2.11 1.03 7.82
CA SER A 73 -0.95 0.13 7.83
C SER A 73 -0.97 -0.66 9.12
N TYR A 74 -0.76 -1.95 9.04
CA TYR A 74 -0.57 -2.81 10.21
C TYR A 74 0.93 -3.01 10.47
N TYR A 75 1.31 -3.37 11.69
CA TYR A 75 2.71 -3.52 12.08
C TYR A 75 2.94 -4.84 12.80
N LEU A 76 3.99 -5.56 12.43
CA LEU A 76 4.48 -6.71 13.19
C LEU A 76 5.40 -6.18 14.28
N LEU A 77 4.89 -6.09 15.49
CA LEU A 77 5.59 -5.55 16.65
C LEU A 77 6.09 -6.68 17.56
N PRO A 78 7.11 -6.44 18.41
CA PRO A 78 7.53 -7.40 19.43
C PRO A 78 6.42 -7.80 20.42
N GLU A 79 5.48 -6.89 20.67
CA GLU A 79 4.30 -7.16 21.47
C GLU A 79 3.06 -6.88 20.62
N MET A 80 2.24 -7.92 20.44
CA MET A 80 1.05 -7.87 19.58
C MET A 80 -0.22 -7.98 20.40
N ASP A 81 -1.15 -7.07 20.18
CA ASP A 81 -2.53 -7.18 20.61
C ASP A 81 -3.45 -7.31 19.37
N TRP A 82 -3.88 -8.52 19.09
CA TRP A 82 -4.76 -8.80 17.95
C TRP A 82 -6.13 -8.15 18.08
N GLU A 83 -6.62 -7.96 19.30
CA GLU A 83 -7.91 -7.30 19.55
C GLU A 83 -7.89 -5.82 19.12
N GLU A 84 -6.70 -5.20 19.12
CA GLU A 84 -6.54 -3.84 18.59
C GLU A 84 -6.69 -3.79 17.05
N TYR A 85 -6.31 -4.85 16.32
CA TYR A 85 -6.40 -4.90 14.86
C TYR A 85 -7.76 -5.39 14.34
N ARG A 86 -8.44 -6.25 15.08
CA ARG A 86 -9.71 -6.88 14.65
C ARG A 86 -10.76 -5.89 14.16
N PRO A 87 -11.07 -4.77 14.84
CA PRO A 87 -12.10 -3.84 14.37
C PRO A 87 -11.78 -3.21 13.01
N SER A 88 -10.50 -2.94 12.73
CA SER A 88 -10.07 -2.39 11.44
C SER A 88 -10.04 -3.44 10.33
N LEU A 89 -9.66 -4.68 10.62
CA LEU A 89 -9.71 -5.80 9.67
C LEU A 89 -11.15 -6.17 9.31
N GLU A 90 -12.06 -6.25 10.30
CA GLU A 90 -13.48 -6.49 10.09
C GLU A 90 -14.09 -5.42 9.19
N TYR A 91 -13.82 -4.15 9.49
CA TYR A 91 -14.35 -3.06 8.68
C TYR A 91 -13.72 -2.99 7.28
N ALA A 92 -12.44 -3.33 7.12
CA ALA A 92 -11.80 -3.50 5.83
C ALA A 92 -12.54 -4.54 4.97
N ALA A 93 -12.86 -5.69 5.54
CA ALA A 93 -13.64 -6.74 4.89
C ALA A 93 -15.07 -6.27 4.54
N GLU A 94 -15.73 -5.53 5.45
CA GLU A 94 -17.04 -4.94 5.18
C GLU A 94 -17.05 -3.95 4.00
N LEU A 95 -15.92 -3.28 3.75
CA LEU A 95 -15.72 -2.39 2.61
C LEU A 95 -15.29 -3.12 1.34
N GLY A 96 -15.04 -4.42 1.42
CA GLY A 96 -14.61 -5.26 0.29
C GLY A 96 -13.10 -5.20 0.02
N ALA A 97 -12.27 -4.83 1.01
CA ALA A 97 -10.82 -4.83 0.84
C ALA A 97 -10.30 -6.22 0.48
N THR A 98 -9.28 -6.25 -0.37
CA THR A 98 -8.57 -7.49 -0.72
C THR A 98 -7.35 -7.69 0.19
N TYR A 99 -6.61 -6.62 0.47
CA TYR A 99 -5.33 -6.70 1.17
C TYR A 99 -5.35 -5.96 2.50
N ALA A 100 -4.67 -6.54 3.50
CA ALA A 100 -4.23 -5.88 4.71
C ALA A 100 -2.71 -5.66 4.63
N LEU A 101 -2.27 -4.41 4.44
CA LEU A 101 -0.87 -4.05 4.24
C LEU A 101 -0.14 -3.99 5.57
N VAL A 102 0.91 -4.81 5.74
CA VAL A 102 1.64 -4.98 6.98
C VAL A 102 3.12 -4.68 6.83
N ILE A 103 3.70 -4.03 7.84
CA ILE A 103 5.11 -3.61 7.89
C ILE A 103 5.82 -4.35 9.03
N GLY A 104 6.97 -4.96 8.75
CA GLY A 104 7.83 -5.58 9.76
C GLY A 104 8.53 -4.55 10.64
N ARG A 105 8.43 -4.73 11.98
CA ARG A 105 9.06 -3.85 12.97
C ARG A 105 9.75 -4.62 14.10
N ASP A 106 9.60 -5.92 14.16
CA ASP A 106 10.26 -6.76 15.15
C ASP A 106 11.67 -7.13 14.68
N PRO A 107 12.73 -6.82 15.44
CA PRO A 107 14.10 -7.21 15.08
C PRO A 107 14.39 -8.70 15.29
N ASP A 108 13.60 -9.41 16.11
CA ASP A 108 13.72 -10.87 16.30
C ASP A 108 13.07 -11.59 15.13
N TRP A 109 13.88 -12.20 14.28
CA TRP A 109 13.40 -12.90 13.10
C TRP A 109 12.42 -14.03 13.39
N SER A 110 12.74 -14.86 14.40
CA SER A 110 11.89 -16.01 14.74
C SER A 110 10.54 -15.56 15.24
N HIS A 111 10.53 -14.54 16.10
CA HIS A 111 9.31 -13.97 16.63
C HIS A 111 8.51 -13.25 15.54
N GLN A 112 9.16 -12.42 14.73
CA GLN A 112 8.50 -11.73 13.61
C GLN A 112 7.86 -12.71 12.60
N ARG A 113 8.53 -13.83 12.31
CA ARG A 113 7.96 -14.90 11.46
C ARG A 113 6.69 -15.49 12.08
N ASP A 114 6.73 -15.82 13.37
CA ASP A 114 5.59 -16.40 14.06
C ASP A 114 4.43 -15.41 14.15
N VAL A 115 4.71 -14.13 14.42
CA VAL A 115 3.73 -13.02 14.42
C VAL A 115 3.14 -12.80 13.04
N PHE A 116 3.95 -12.85 11.97
CA PHE A 116 3.42 -12.76 10.60
C PHE A 116 2.49 -13.93 10.26
N GLY A 117 2.85 -15.14 10.67
CA GLY A 117 1.97 -16.30 10.52
C GLY A 117 0.62 -16.11 11.23
N GLN A 118 0.63 -15.57 12.46
CA GLN A 118 -0.59 -15.24 13.20
C GLN A 118 -1.38 -14.11 12.53
N PHE A 119 -0.70 -13.08 12.00
CA PHE A 119 -1.38 -12.02 11.24
C PHE A 119 -2.09 -12.58 10.00
N CYS A 120 -1.45 -13.48 9.27
CA CYS A 120 -2.10 -14.18 8.16
C CYS A 120 -3.34 -14.95 8.60
N ASP A 121 -3.26 -15.67 9.74
CA ASP A 121 -4.39 -16.43 10.28
C ASP A 121 -5.55 -15.49 10.69
N VAL A 122 -5.27 -14.39 11.39
CA VAL A 122 -6.27 -13.39 11.77
C VAL A 122 -6.87 -12.68 10.55
N ALA A 123 -6.06 -12.29 9.57
CA ALA A 123 -6.56 -11.67 8.33
C ALA A 123 -7.48 -12.62 7.54
N ALA A 124 -7.15 -13.92 7.53
CA ALA A 124 -7.95 -14.94 6.87
C ALA A 124 -9.36 -15.12 7.49
N GLU A 125 -9.53 -14.85 8.80
CA GLU A 125 -10.85 -14.87 9.46
C GLU A 125 -11.82 -13.87 8.79
N TYR A 126 -11.29 -12.80 8.20
CA TYR A 126 -12.03 -11.75 7.50
C TYR A 126 -11.95 -11.87 5.97
N GLY A 127 -11.32 -12.94 5.45
CA GLY A 127 -11.14 -13.14 4.01
C GLY A 127 -10.07 -12.23 3.37
N LEU A 128 -9.19 -11.61 4.18
CA LEU A 128 -8.14 -10.71 3.72
C LEU A 128 -6.83 -11.45 3.43
N ILE A 129 -6.06 -10.90 2.52
CA ILE A 129 -4.71 -11.32 2.18
C ILE A 129 -3.72 -10.41 2.91
N ALA A 130 -2.76 -11.00 3.62
CA ALA A 130 -1.69 -10.27 4.31
C ALA A 130 -0.61 -9.84 3.31
N ALA A 131 -0.56 -8.56 2.96
CA ALA A 131 0.43 -8.03 2.04
C ALA A 131 1.59 -7.37 2.81
N ILE A 132 2.80 -7.90 2.69
CA ILE A 132 4.00 -7.29 3.27
C ILE A 132 4.43 -6.12 2.40
N GLU A 133 4.50 -4.92 2.98
CA GLU A 133 5.17 -3.78 2.34
C GLU A 133 6.69 -4.01 2.40
N ALA A 134 7.31 -4.19 1.24
CA ALA A 134 8.72 -4.55 1.16
C ALA A 134 9.47 -3.72 0.08
N PRO A 135 10.78 -3.53 0.31
CA PRO A 135 11.56 -3.84 1.50
C PRO A 135 11.51 -2.69 2.52
N VAL A 136 10.64 -2.79 3.50
CA VAL A 136 10.43 -1.76 4.54
C VAL A 136 10.69 -2.34 5.93
N GLY A 137 11.23 -1.51 6.83
CA GLY A 137 11.48 -1.90 8.21
C GLY A 137 12.45 -3.08 8.33
N THR A 138 12.08 -4.06 9.14
CA THR A 138 12.91 -5.25 9.41
C THR A 138 12.89 -6.28 8.27
N LEU A 139 11.97 -6.13 7.29
CA LEU A 139 11.85 -6.98 6.10
C LEU A 139 12.61 -6.41 4.88
N SER A 140 13.72 -5.71 5.14
CA SER A 140 14.68 -5.23 4.16
C SER A 140 15.99 -6.02 4.27
N PRO A 141 16.62 -6.46 3.15
CA PRO A 141 16.18 -6.35 1.74
C PRO A 141 14.96 -7.23 1.42
N ILE A 142 14.41 -7.10 0.20
CA ILE A 142 13.16 -7.78 -0.20
C ILE A 142 13.19 -9.31 -0.07
N ALA A 143 14.37 -9.90 -0.16
CA ALA A 143 14.56 -11.33 0.04
C ALA A 143 13.99 -11.83 1.39
N LYS A 144 14.01 -10.99 2.44
CA LYS A 144 13.42 -11.32 3.75
C LYS A 144 11.91 -11.41 3.70
N ALA A 145 11.23 -10.58 2.87
CA ALA A 145 9.79 -10.66 2.71
C ALA A 145 9.37 -11.97 2.03
N PHE A 146 10.09 -12.43 1.04
CA PHE A 146 9.85 -13.74 0.45
C PHE A 146 10.15 -14.87 1.43
N GLN A 147 11.28 -14.78 2.14
CA GLN A 147 11.69 -15.78 3.12
C GLN A 147 10.65 -15.97 4.23
N ILE A 148 10.10 -14.89 4.79
CA ILE A 148 9.12 -14.99 5.88
C ILE A 148 7.81 -15.64 5.40
N ILE A 149 7.38 -15.37 4.15
CA ILE A 149 6.21 -16.03 3.54
C ILE A 149 6.47 -17.53 3.37
N GLU A 150 7.62 -17.89 2.85
CA GLU A 150 8.01 -19.30 2.66
C GLU A 150 8.08 -20.05 4.00
N GLU A 151 8.72 -19.45 5.02
CA GLU A 151 8.90 -20.07 6.33
C GLU A 151 7.59 -20.21 7.12
N THR A 152 6.64 -19.29 6.97
CA THR A 152 5.32 -19.41 7.63
C THR A 152 4.40 -20.41 6.95
N GLY A 153 4.60 -20.66 5.65
CA GLY A 153 3.79 -21.59 4.86
C GLY A 153 2.31 -21.16 4.72
N ARG A 154 1.97 -19.91 5.02
CA ARG A 154 0.60 -19.39 4.85
C ARG A 154 0.34 -19.00 3.40
N LYS A 155 -0.81 -19.43 2.86
CA LYS A 155 -1.16 -19.23 1.44
C LYS A 155 -1.71 -17.82 1.14
N ASN A 156 -2.09 -17.07 2.17
CA ASN A 156 -2.60 -15.70 2.06
C ASN A 156 -1.55 -14.63 2.42
N GLY A 157 -0.26 -14.98 2.38
CA GLY A 157 0.83 -14.02 2.49
C GLY A 157 1.34 -13.63 1.10
N VAL A 158 1.46 -12.32 0.82
CA VAL A 158 1.97 -11.78 -0.45
C VAL A 158 2.90 -10.60 -0.20
N VAL A 159 3.59 -10.12 -1.23
CA VAL A 159 4.48 -8.95 -1.16
C VAL A 159 3.90 -7.81 -1.99
N CYS A 160 3.87 -6.62 -1.40
CA CYS A 160 3.69 -5.34 -2.08
C CYS A 160 5.02 -4.59 -2.09
N ILE A 161 5.54 -4.27 -3.26
CA ILE A 161 6.84 -3.59 -3.39
C ILE A 161 6.63 -2.08 -3.30
N ASP A 162 7.45 -1.38 -2.47
CA ASP A 162 7.64 0.08 -2.54
C ASP A 162 8.89 0.38 -3.36
N PRO A 163 8.79 1.00 -4.57
CA PRO A 163 9.93 1.26 -5.44
C PRO A 163 11.02 2.11 -4.79
N GLY A 164 10.62 3.11 -4.02
CA GLY A 164 11.57 3.97 -3.31
C GLY A 164 12.33 3.23 -2.21
N ALA A 165 11.64 2.37 -1.45
CA ALA A 165 12.27 1.53 -0.45
C ALA A 165 13.16 0.45 -1.11
N PHE A 166 12.73 -0.08 -2.25
CA PHE A 166 13.47 -1.06 -3.04
C PHE A 166 14.84 -0.51 -3.48
N MET A 167 14.88 0.71 -4.00
CA MET A 167 16.14 1.37 -4.31
C MET A 167 17.00 1.62 -3.06
N ARG A 168 16.39 2.10 -1.96
CA ARG A 168 17.15 2.37 -0.71
C ARG A 168 17.75 1.12 -0.10
N ALA A 169 17.09 -0.02 -0.23
CA ALA A 169 17.62 -1.31 0.23
C ALA A 169 18.77 -1.84 -0.63
N GLY A 170 19.02 -1.21 -1.79
CA GLY A 170 20.01 -1.70 -2.77
C GLY A 170 19.51 -2.90 -3.57
N ASP A 171 18.23 -3.21 -3.51
CA ASP A 171 17.61 -4.25 -4.32
C ASP A 171 17.56 -3.84 -5.80
N THR A 172 17.60 -4.81 -6.68
CA THR A 172 17.48 -4.61 -8.13
C THR A 172 16.41 -5.51 -8.72
N PRO A 173 15.81 -5.16 -9.86
CA PRO A 173 14.77 -5.99 -10.50
C PRO A 173 15.16 -7.46 -10.71
N ALA A 174 16.45 -7.76 -10.81
CA ALA A 174 16.96 -9.13 -10.96
C ALA A 174 16.56 -10.06 -9.81
N VAL A 175 16.33 -9.55 -8.59
CA VAL A 175 15.91 -10.36 -7.43
C VAL A 175 14.51 -10.96 -7.61
N LEU A 176 13.71 -10.43 -8.52
CA LEU A 176 12.35 -10.89 -8.85
C LEU A 176 12.35 -12.01 -9.90
N THR A 177 13.49 -12.26 -10.56
CA THR A 177 13.59 -13.28 -11.60
C THR A 177 13.25 -14.67 -11.05
N GLY A 178 12.26 -15.33 -11.66
CA GLY A 178 11.83 -16.67 -11.27
C GLY A 178 10.96 -16.73 -10.02
N ARG A 179 10.57 -15.59 -9.45
CA ARG A 179 9.57 -15.56 -8.37
C ARG A 179 8.18 -15.87 -8.91
N ASP A 180 7.37 -16.51 -8.09
CA ASP A 180 5.97 -16.76 -8.42
C ASP A 180 5.22 -15.43 -8.51
N PRO A 181 4.62 -15.08 -9.67
CA PRO A 181 3.86 -13.84 -9.82
C PRO A 181 2.67 -13.73 -8.85
N ALA A 182 2.13 -14.85 -8.37
CA ALA A 182 1.05 -14.86 -7.39
C ALA A 182 1.48 -14.26 -6.03
N LEU A 183 2.78 -14.20 -5.73
CA LEU A 183 3.30 -13.52 -4.55
C LEU A 183 3.39 -11.99 -4.72
N LEU A 184 3.17 -11.48 -5.92
CA LEU A 184 3.31 -10.06 -6.30
C LEU A 184 2.03 -9.59 -7.01
N PRO A 185 0.86 -9.61 -6.32
CA PRO A 185 -0.43 -9.34 -6.97
C PRO A 185 -0.67 -7.86 -7.28
N TYR A 186 0.02 -6.96 -6.60
CA TYR A 186 0.03 -5.52 -6.83
C TYR A 186 1.33 -4.91 -6.31
N THR A 187 1.62 -3.68 -6.67
CA THR A 187 2.80 -2.94 -6.20
C THR A 187 2.44 -1.49 -5.93
N GLN A 188 3.15 -0.84 -5.01
CA GLN A 188 3.11 0.62 -4.94
C GLN A 188 3.81 1.23 -6.16
N ILE A 189 3.49 2.47 -6.48
CA ILE A 189 4.21 3.26 -7.48
C ILE A 189 4.53 4.64 -6.94
N ASN A 190 5.81 4.93 -6.89
CA ASN A 190 6.40 6.20 -6.48
C ASN A 190 7.83 6.27 -7.01
N ASP A 191 8.50 7.38 -6.77
CA ASP A 191 9.93 7.55 -6.98
C ASP A 191 10.55 8.31 -5.81
N ILE A 192 11.86 8.30 -5.69
CA ILE A 192 12.62 9.04 -4.68
C ILE A 192 13.98 9.46 -5.23
N LYS A 193 14.62 10.47 -4.60
CA LYS A 193 16.05 10.76 -4.83
C LYS A 193 16.94 9.89 -3.93
N ARG A 194 18.09 9.52 -4.44
CA ARG A 194 19.09 8.70 -3.72
C ARG A 194 19.67 9.41 -2.50
N ASP A 195 19.81 10.71 -2.58
CA ASP A 195 20.35 11.57 -1.52
C ASP A 195 19.31 11.95 -0.45
N GLY A 196 18.09 11.46 -0.57
CA GLY A 196 17.00 11.67 0.39
C GLY A 196 15.83 12.47 -0.17
N GLY A 197 14.93 12.85 0.72
CA GLY A 197 13.69 13.57 0.37
C GLY A 197 12.45 12.72 0.45
N GLY A 198 11.31 13.32 0.08
CA GLY A 198 10.00 12.66 0.04
C GLY A 198 9.81 11.82 -1.22
N ARG A 199 8.65 11.18 -1.30
CA ARG A 199 8.21 10.52 -2.52
C ARG A 199 7.99 11.53 -3.64
N LEU A 200 8.32 11.11 -4.85
CA LEU A 200 8.23 11.89 -6.08
C LEU A 200 7.28 11.19 -7.06
N ARG A 201 6.91 11.92 -8.12
CA ARG A 201 6.24 11.34 -9.27
C ARG A 201 7.12 10.22 -9.86
N PRO A 202 6.53 9.09 -10.27
CA PRO A 202 7.26 8.06 -11.00
C PRO A 202 8.02 8.66 -12.20
N GLY A 203 9.32 8.38 -12.28
CA GLY A 203 10.24 8.89 -13.30
C GLY A 203 10.92 10.23 -12.98
N ASP A 204 10.62 10.89 -11.86
CA ASP A 204 11.29 12.14 -11.46
C ASP A 204 12.43 11.91 -10.45
N GLY A 205 12.58 10.67 -9.97
CA GLY A 205 13.60 10.28 -9.01
C GLY A 205 14.79 9.54 -9.61
N ASP A 206 15.38 8.69 -8.78
CA ASP A 206 16.55 7.89 -9.12
C ASP A 206 16.26 6.38 -8.97
N ALA A 207 15.02 5.98 -8.64
CA ALA A 207 14.63 4.59 -8.58
C ALA A 207 14.47 4.03 -10.00
N ASP A 208 14.90 2.77 -10.20
CA ASP A 208 14.69 2.06 -11.47
C ASP A 208 13.24 1.54 -11.57
N VAL A 209 12.29 2.50 -11.63
CA VAL A 209 10.86 2.18 -11.72
C VAL A 209 10.55 1.44 -13.02
N ASP A 210 11.16 1.84 -14.13
CA ASP A 210 11.03 1.16 -15.43
C ASP A 210 11.50 -0.29 -15.35
N GLY A 211 12.69 -0.53 -14.79
CA GLY A 211 13.22 -1.87 -14.61
C GLY A 211 12.38 -2.73 -13.68
N LEU A 212 11.84 -2.13 -12.62
CA LEU A 212 10.94 -2.82 -11.69
C LEU A 212 9.63 -3.22 -12.39
N LEU A 213 8.98 -2.32 -13.11
CA LEU A 213 7.74 -2.61 -13.85
C LEU A 213 7.95 -3.67 -14.93
N ASN A 214 9.11 -3.67 -15.60
CA ASN A 214 9.45 -4.70 -16.60
C ASN A 214 9.70 -6.09 -15.97
N ALA A 215 10.06 -6.16 -14.70
CA ALA A 215 10.25 -7.41 -13.97
C ALA A 215 8.97 -7.96 -13.34
N LEU A 216 7.88 -7.18 -13.35
CA LEU A 216 6.57 -7.53 -12.80
C LEU A 216 5.59 -7.90 -13.92
N PRO A 217 4.43 -8.52 -13.60
CA PRO A 217 3.37 -8.75 -14.59
C PRO A 217 2.94 -7.46 -15.29
N ALA A 218 2.78 -7.49 -16.61
CA ALA A 218 2.57 -6.29 -17.44
C ALA A 218 1.37 -5.43 -17.04
N GLU A 219 0.31 -6.03 -16.49
CA GLU A 219 -0.92 -5.33 -16.08
C GLU A 219 -1.10 -5.30 -14.55
N ILE A 220 0.02 -5.41 -13.81
CA ILE A 220 -0.02 -5.38 -12.34
C ILE A 220 -0.72 -4.10 -11.84
N PRO A 221 -1.67 -4.20 -10.87
CA PRO A 221 -2.27 -3.04 -10.24
C PRO A 221 -1.23 -2.19 -9.50
N LEU A 222 -1.36 -0.87 -9.58
CA LEU A 222 -0.43 0.10 -9.02
C LEU A 222 -1.12 0.92 -7.93
N SER A 223 -0.62 0.88 -6.70
CA SER A 223 -1.06 1.73 -5.59
C SER A 223 -0.21 3.00 -5.56
N LEU A 224 -0.78 4.13 -5.97
CA LEU A 224 -0.03 5.39 -6.14
C LEU A 224 0.25 6.07 -4.81
N GLU A 225 1.55 6.24 -4.50
CA GLU A 225 2.04 6.89 -3.28
C GLU A 225 2.92 8.11 -3.59
N TRP A 226 2.30 9.19 -4.00
CA TRP A 226 2.98 10.47 -4.24
C TRP A 226 2.27 11.61 -3.52
N PRO A 227 2.64 11.91 -2.25
CA PRO A 227 2.02 12.98 -1.47
C PRO A 227 2.33 14.36 -2.06
N ALA A 228 1.40 15.29 -1.86
CA ALA A 228 1.61 16.69 -2.21
C ALA A 228 2.84 17.25 -1.48
N PRO A 229 3.58 18.17 -2.11
CA PRO A 229 4.63 18.91 -1.42
C PRO A 229 4.04 19.62 -0.17
N LYS A 230 4.74 19.55 0.96
CA LYS A 230 4.25 20.06 2.26
C LYS A 230 3.81 21.54 2.24
N GLU A 231 4.42 22.33 1.36
CA GLU A 231 4.15 23.78 1.23
C GLU A 231 3.18 24.09 0.09
N SER A 232 2.57 23.06 -0.53
CA SER A 232 1.62 23.27 -1.61
C SER A 232 0.25 23.74 -1.09
N SER A 233 -0.46 24.50 -1.92
CA SER A 233 -1.83 24.94 -1.66
C SER A 233 -2.87 24.05 -2.36
N TYR A 234 -2.49 22.87 -2.84
CA TYR A 234 -3.40 21.95 -3.50
C TYR A 234 -4.50 21.47 -2.57
N THR A 235 -5.73 21.48 -3.07
CA THR A 235 -6.82 20.71 -2.47
C THR A 235 -6.63 19.22 -2.73
N ALA A 236 -7.35 18.37 -1.98
CA ALA A 236 -7.32 16.92 -2.19
C ALA A 236 -7.68 16.56 -3.64
N ASP A 237 -8.72 17.19 -4.19
CA ASP A 237 -9.17 16.98 -5.57
C ASP A 237 -8.13 17.37 -6.62
N GLU A 238 -7.47 18.50 -6.43
CA GLU A 238 -6.44 18.98 -7.37
C GLU A 238 -5.23 18.06 -7.34
N TRP A 239 -4.79 17.67 -6.14
CA TRP A 239 -3.64 16.79 -6.02
C TRP A 239 -3.92 15.37 -6.52
N ALA A 240 -5.09 14.82 -6.22
CA ALA A 240 -5.50 13.51 -6.75
C ALA A 240 -5.44 13.47 -8.28
N ARG A 241 -5.91 14.52 -8.95
CA ARG A 241 -5.85 14.63 -10.43
C ARG A 241 -4.42 14.79 -10.94
N GLU A 242 -3.61 15.64 -10.33
CA GLU A 242 -2.20 15.82 -10.74
C GLU A 242 -1.42 14.52 -10.58
N ALA A 243 -1.61 13.83 -9.45
CA ALA A 243 -0.90 12.60 -9.16
C ALA A 243 -1.22 11.48 -10.15
N ILE A 244 -2.51 11.22 -10.43
CA ILE A 244 -2.88 10.18 -11.40
C ILE A 244 -2.50 10.55 -12.83
N GLN A 245 -2.64 11.81 -13.24
CA GLN A 245 -2.28 12.25 -14.58
C GLN A 245 -0.77 12.17 -14.79
N GLY A 246 0.02 12.57 -13.80
CA GLY A 246 1.47 12.45 -13.82
C GLY A 246 1.93 11.00 -13.94
N THR A 247 1.30 10.10 -13.20
CA THR A 247 1.59 8.66 -13.28
C THR A 247 1.18 8.06 -14.62
N ARG A 248 0.01 8.44 -15.15
CA ARG A 248 -0.43 7.98 -16.48
C ARG A 248 0.49 8.45 -17.61
N ARG A 249 1.02 9.69 -17.53
CA ARG A 249 2.05 10.17 -18.48
C ARG A 249 3.29 9.30 -18.41
N PHE A 250 3.81 9.04 -17.21
CA PHE A 250 4.96 8.15 -17.03
C PHE A 250 4.74 6.76 -17.62
N LEU A 251 3.59 6.14 -17.33
CA LEU A 251 3.26 4.81 -17.86
C LEU A 251 3.12 4.80 -19.39
N THR A 252 2.58 5.86 -19.99
CA THR A 252 2.50 5.99 -21.44
C THR A 252 3.89 6.02 -22.05
N ASP A 253 4.80 6.81 -21.47
CA ASP A 253 6.18 6.90 -21.93
C ASP A 253 6.95 5.58 -21.72
N HIS A 254 6.67 4.86 -20.61
CA HIS A 254 7.24 3.55 -20.31
C HIS A 254 6.84 2.50 -21.36
N TYR A 255 5.57 2.41 -21.71
CA TYR A 255 5.08 1.43 -22.69
C TYR A 255 5.24 1.87 -24.16
N ALA A 256 5.63 3.10 -24.44
CA ALA A 256 5.94 3.58 -25.79
C ALA A 256 7.38 3.26 -26.22
N ARG A 257 8.20 2.75 -25.34
CA ARG A 257 9.58 2.32 -25.60
C ARG A 257 9.64 0.84 -25.95
#